data_b44e198b21e4be4462ba0804af720a5b
#
_entry.id   b44e198b21e4be4462ba0804af720a5b
#
_cell.length_a   1.000
_cell.length_b   1.000
_cell.length_c   1.000
_cell.angle_alpha   90.00
_cell.angle_beta   90.00
_cell.angle_gamma   90.00
#
_symmetry.space_group_name_H-M   'P 1'
#
loop_
_entity.id
_entity.type
_entity.pdbx_description
1 polymer ?
#
loop_
_entity_poly.entity_id
_entity_poly.type
_entity_poly.pdbx_seq_one_letter_code
_entity_poly.pdbx_strand_id
1 'polypeptide(L)'
;LEALIDLASRGNMRAMGRLLTILENPSLESVSLLERLMEKSRGAHVIGFTGIPGSGKSTLVSRVISKFREKGYRVAVVAIDPSSPLTQGSLLGDRLRMQEHATDPGVFIRSIPTRGVKGGLSLAAIAMAEAFDAFGYDKILVETVGVGQAEVDVMHAAHTIVVVTMPGAGDDIQALKAGVMEIGDIYVVNKSDKPEASKTYEYLKFALEKGEIGEHRDGWEPRIVKTSAVMGTGLEELVAAMEDHYRHLKASGSLEKRVNSRRRLLLRLYVEAILSETVGNVVLSKEKDAGKRLGDAIKETLSDVISELSKALP
;
A
#
# COMPACT_ATOMS: atom_id res chain seq x y z
N LEU A 1 11.64 -23.11 3.88
CA LEU A 1 11.13 -21.76 4.05
C LEU A 1 12.06 -20.93 4.96
N GLU A 2 12.45 -21.44 6.14
CA GLU A 2 13.35 -20.73 7.08
C GLU A 2 14.67 -20.29 6.44
N ALA A 3 15.34 -21.19 5.71
CA ALA A 3 16.59 -20.85 5.03
C ALA A 3 16.43 -19.68 4.02
N LEU A 4 15.27 -19.57 3.35
CA LEU A 4 14.96 -18.45 2.47
C LEU A 4 14.73 -17.15 3.25
N ILE A 5 14.05 -17.21 4.39
CA ILE A 5 13.82 -16.07 5.26
C ILE A 5 15.17 -15.54 5.79
N ASP A 6 16.05 -16.43 6.25
CA ASP A 6 17.38 -16.03 6.74
C ASP A 6 18.24 -15.41 5.63
N LEU A 7 18.22 -15.97 4.42
CA LEU A 7 18.93 -15.38 3.29
C LEU A 7 18.37 -13.99 2.93
N ALA A 8 17.04 -13.84 2.93
CA ALA A 8 16.38 -12.56 2.66
C ALA A 8 16.76 -11.50 3.71
N SER A 9 16.73 -11.87 4.99
CA SER A 9 17.11 -10.99 6.10
C SER A 9 18.58 -10.54 6.06
N ARG A 10 19.44 -11.31 5.37
CA ARG A 10 20.85 -10.95 5.09
C ARG A 10 21.03 -10.17 3.79
N GLY A 11 19.95 -9.77 3.14
CA GLY A 11 19.99 -8.93 1.93
C GLY A 11 20.03 -9.70 0.60
N ASN A 12 19.79 -11.01 0.58
CA ASN A 12 19.73 -11.77 -0.66
C ASN A 12 18.48 -11.42 -1.49
N MET A 13 18.64 -10.64 -2.53
CA MET A 13 17.56 -10.12 -3.39
C MET A 13 16.74 -11.24 -4.06
N ARG A 14 17.37 -12.36 -4.42
CA ARG A 14 16.67 -13.50 -5.03
C ARG A 14 15.76 -14.20 -4.02
N ALA A 15 16.23 -14.38 -2.78
CA ALA A 15 15.43 -14.94 -1.71
C ALA A 15 14.24 -14.04 -1.37
N MET A 16 14.45 -12.72 -1.25
CA MET A 16 13.37 -11.75 -1.08
C MET A 16 12.33 -11.86 -2.20
N GLY A 17 12.78 -11.84 -3.45
CA GLY A 17 11.87 -11.93 -4.61
C GLY A 17 11.01 -13.19 -4.60
N ARG A 18 11.56 -14.34 -4.19
CA ARG A 18 10.81 -15.59 -4.05
C ARG A 18 9.76 -15.54 -2.95
N LEU A 19 10.12 -15.03 -1.77
CA LEU A 19 9.18 -14.88 -0.65
C LEU A 19 8.05 -13.90 -0.98
N LEU A 20 8.37 -12.77 -1.62
CA LEU A 20 7.37 -11.80 -2.06
C LEU A 20 6.41 -12.40 -3.10
N THR A 21 6.88 -13.28 -3.98
CA THR A 21 6.01 -13.98 -4.95
C THR A 21 5.03 -14.94 -4.27
N ILE A 22 5.42 -15.60 -3.17
CA ILE A 22 4.48 -16.39 -2.35
C ILE A 22 3.41 -15.50 -1.75
N LEU A 23 3.80 -14.32 -1.22
CA LEU A 23 2.86 -13.36 -0.59
C LEU A 23 1.91 -12.68 -1.59
N GLU A 24 2.20 -12.70 -2.89
CA GLU A 24 1.28 -12.19 -3.94
C GLU A 24 0.03 -13.07 -4.10
N ASN A 25 0.11 -14.34 -3.73
CA ASN A 25 -0.96 -15.30 -3.92
C ASN A 25 -1.49 -15.74 -2.54
N PRO A 26 -2.72 -15.34 -2.17
CA PRO A 26 -3.33 -15.73 -0.91
C PRO A 26 -3.45 -17.25 -0.81
N SER A 27 -2.85 -17.84 0.22
CA SER A 27 -2.89 -19.29 0.47
C SER A 27 -2.50 -19.56 1.92
N LEU A 28 -2.72 -20.77 2.42
CA LEU A 28 -2.24 -21.15 3.76
C LEU A 28 -0.71 -21.11 3.88
N GLU A 29 0.01 -21.36 2.77
CA GLU A 29 1.46 -21.21 2.72
C GLU A 29 1.86 -19.73 2.91
N SER A 30 1.19 -18.80 2.23
CA SER A 30 1.46 -17.38 2.38
C SER A 30 1.09 -16.85 3.78
N VAL A 31 0.05 -17.38 4.42
CA VAL A 31 -0.30 -17.08 5.83
C VAL A 31 0.84 -17.53 6.76
N SER A 32 1.28 -18.82 6.66
CA SER A 32 2.37 -19.34 7.48
C SER A 32 3.69 -18.58 7.27
N LEU A 33 3.98 -18.18 6.03
CA LEU A 33 5.14 -17.33 5.73
C LEU A 33 5.00 -15.97 6.42
N LEU A 34 3.83 -15.33 6.29
CA LEU A 34 3.61 -14.00 6.86
C LEU A 34 3.72 -13.99 8.38
N GLU A 35 3.17 -14.98 9.08
CA GLU A 35 3.30 -15.11 10.54
C GLU A 35 4.77 -15.14 10.98
N ARG A 36 5.61 -15.97 10.34
CA ARG A 36 7.03 -16.05 10.63
C ARG A 36 7.79 -14.75 10.34
N LEU A 37 7.38 -14.01 9.30
CA LEU A 37 7.95 -12.70 9.00
C LEU A 37 7.54 -11.66 10.04
N MET A 38 6.27 -11.65 10.47
CA MET A 38 5.78 -10.72 11.48
C MET A 38 6.47 -10.89 12.84
N GLU A 39 6.90 -12.12 13.20
CA GLU A 39 7.72 -12.37 14.38
C GLU A 39 9.10 -11.70 14.31
N LYS A 40 9.60 -11.45 13.09
CA LYS A 40 10.89 -10.78 12.82
C LYS A 40 10.75 -9.28 12.55
N SER A 41 9.57 -8.68 12.77
CA SER A 41 9.32 -7.23 12.58
C SER A 41 10.31 -6.39 13.38
N ARG A 42 10.80 -5.31 12.76
CA ARG A 42 11.77 -4.36 13.33
C ARG A 42 11.20 -2.97 13.56
N GLY A 43 9.96 -2.76 13.18
CA GLY A 43 9.24 -1.50 13.36
C GLY A 43 9.56 -0.47 12.27
N ALA A 44 9.61 -0.90 11.01
CA ALA A 44 9.76 -0.01 9.87
C ALA A 44 8.66 1.04 9.79
N HIS A 45 8.97 2.20 9.24
CA HIS A 45 7.99 3.24 8.94
C HIS A 45 7.33 2.97 7.59
N VAL A 46 6.07 2.54 7.59
CA VAL A 46 5.25 2.34 6.36
C VAL A 46 4.58 3.66 6.00
N ILE A 47 4.85 4.17 4.79
CA ILE A 47 4.38 5.46 4.28
C ILE A 47 3.59 5.21 3.00
N GLY A 48 2.31 5.56 2.99
CA GLY A 48 1.45 5.46 1.83
C GLY A 48 1.42 6.76 1.03
N PHE A 49 1.62 6.67 -0.29
CA PHE A 49 1.50 7.78 -1.23
C PHE A 49 0.30 7.56 -2.12
N THR A 50 -0.65 8.47 -2.06
CA THR A 50 -1.86 8.47 -2.88
C THR A 50 -2.13 9.88 -3.42
N GLY A 51 -3.16 10.05 -4.24
CA GLY A 51 -3.56 11.36 -4.78
C GLY A 51 -3.86 11.30 -6.27
N ILE A 52 -4.18 12.45 -6.85
CA ILE A 52 -4.68 12.56 -8.23
C ILE A 52 -3.69 12.03 -9.28
N PRO A 53 -4.21 11.37 -10.34
CA PRO A 53 -3.40 11.01 -11.48
C PRO A 53 -2.67 12.23 -12.05
N GLY A 54 -1.42 12.05 -12.48
CA GLY A 54 -0.64 13.13 -13.03
C GLY A 54 -0.06 14.13 -12.03
N SER A 55 -0.32 14.02 -10.72
CA SER A 55 0.26 14.90 -9.70
C SER A 55 1.78 14.75 -9.53
N GLY A 56 2.38 13.72 -10.14
CA GLY A 56 3.82 13.47 -10.06
C GLY A 56 4.23 12.62 -8.85
N LYS A 57 3.33 11.77 -8.35
CA LYS A 57 3.61 10.85 -7.22
C LYS A 57 4.89 10.06 -7.40
N SER A 58 5.02 9.31 -8.50
CA SER A 58 6.19 8.44 -8.73
C SER A 58 7.50 9.22 -8.78
N THR A 59 7.48 10.42 -9.40
CA THR A 59 8.65 11.32 -9.39
C THR A 59 8.95 11.81 -7.97
N LEU A 60 7.92 12.16 -7.20
CA LEU A 60 8.09 12.59 -5.81
C LEU A 60 8.63 11.45 -4.94
N VAL A 61 8.08 10.24 -5.09
CA VAL A 61 8.53 9.03 -4.39
C VAL A 61 10.00 8.75 -4.70
N SER A 62 10.44 8.84 -5.98
CA SER A 62 11.84 8.68 -6.36
C SER A 62 12.74 9.69 -5.62
N ARG A 63 12.34 10.96 -5.53
CA ARG A 63 13.09 11.98 -4.79
C ARG A 63 13.11 11.72 -3.27
N VAL A 64 12.01 11.25 -2.71
CA VAL A 64 11.92 10.86 -1.29
C VAL A 64 12.83 9.67 -0.99
N ILE A 65 12.92 8.68 -1.90
CA ILE A 65 13.89 7.58 -1.79
C ILE A 65 15.31 8.15 -1.66
N SER A 66 15.73 9.04 -2.58
CA SER A 66 17.05 9.67 -2.52
C SER A 66 17.30 10.33 -1.16
N LYS A 67 16.33 11.10 -0.64
CA LYS A 67 16.46 11.77 0.66
C LYS A 67 16.58 10.81 1.84
N PHE A 68 15.85 9.72 1.84
CA PHE A 68 16.01 8.68 2.87
C PHE A 68 17.35 7.96 2.72
N ARG A 69 17.83 7.72 1.50
CA ARG A 69 19.15 7.11 1.25
C ARG A 69 20.30 8.02 1.68
N GLU A 70 20.20 9.33 1.48
CA GLU A 70 21.16 10.34 2.00
C GLU A 70 21.27 10.27 3.54
N LYS A 71 20.18 9.92 4.24
CA LYS A 71 20.15 9.71 5.69
C LYS A 71 20.61 8.30 6.11
N GLY A 72 21.00 7.43 5.18
CA GLY A 72 21.47 6.07 5.45
C GLY A 72 20.37 5.02 5.63
N TYR A 73 19.10 5.35 5.46
CA TYR A 73 18.00 4.39 5.59
C TYR A 73 17.97 3.39 4.42
N ARG A 74 17.63 2.13 4.72
CA ARG A 74 17.24 1.17 3.70
C ARG A 74 15.76 1.39 3.33
N VAL A 75 15.47 1.48 2.03
CA VAL A 75 14.15 1.86 1.53
C VAL A 75 13.57 0.74 0.67
N ALA A 76 12.36 0.27 0.99
CA ALA A 76 11.59 -0.60 0.12
C ALA A 76 10.42 0.17 -0.50
N VAL A 77 10.06 -0.18 -1.74
CA VAL A 77 8.92 0.40 -2.44
C VAL A 77 8.00 -0.70 -2.93
N VAL A 78 6.72 -0.57 -2.61
CA VAL A 78 5.63 -1.35 -3.18
C VAL A 78 4.87 -0.42 -4.12
N ALA A 79 5.09 -0.57 -5.42
CA ALA A 79 4.39 0.20 -6.44
C ALA A 79 3.18 -0.59 -6.96
N ILE A 80 2.00 -0.03 -6.82
CA ILE A 80 0.77 -0.64 -7.30
C ILE A 80 0.48 -0.05 -8.68
N ASP A 81 0.72 -0.84 -9.73
CA ASP A 81 0.58 -0.39 -11.11
C ASP A 81 -0.76 -0.84 -11.71
N PRO A 82 -1.41 0.00 -12.55
CA PRO A 82 -2.55 -0.47 -13.32
C PRO A 82 -2.08 -1.61 -14.23
N SER A 83 -2.83 -2.72 -14.22
CA SER A 83 -2.56 -3.83 -15.13
C SER A 83 -2.86 -3.39 -16.57
N SER A 84 -1.95 -3.73 -17.50
CA SER A 84 -2.25 -3.61 -18.93
C SER A 84 -3.33 -4.63 -19.29
N PRO A 85 -4.47 -4.22 -19.91
CA PRO A 85 -5.51 -5.14 -20.37
C PRO A 85 -5.00 -6.19 -21.37
N LEU A 86 -3.91 -5.88 -22.10
CA LEU A 86 -3.35 -6.72 -23.15
C LEU A 86 -2.28 -7.70 -22.65
N THR A 87 -1.48 -7.31 -21.64
CA THR A 87 -0.32 -8.12 -21.21
C THR A 87 -0.49 -8.71 -19.82
N GLN A 88 -1.55 -8.35 -19.08
CA GLN A 88 -1.76 -8.69 -17.66
C GLN A 88 -0.56 -8.37 -16.73
N GLY A 89 0.41 -7.61 -17.25
CA GLY A 89 1.60 -7.13 -16.54
C GLY A 89 1.51 -5.67 -16.17
N SER A 90 2.38 -5.19 -15.26
CA SER A 90 2.47 -3.77 -14.93
C SER A 90 2.93 -2.96 -16.15
N LEU A 91 2.37 -1.75 -16.31
CA LEU A 91 2.83 -0.81 -17.32
C LEU A 91 4.27 -0.41 -17.00
N LEU A 92 5.18 -0.55 -17.98
CA LEU A 92 6.63 -0.28 -17.87
C LEU A 92 6.98 1.14 -17.39
N GLY A 93 6.01 2.08 -17.39
CA GLY A 93 6.26 3.50 -17.15
C GLY A 93 6.78 3.86 -15.76
N ASP A 94 6.33 3.16 -14.70
CA ASP A 94 6.73 3.50 -13.33
C ASP A 94 8.09 2.89 -12.98
N ARG A 95 8.46 1.74 -13.55
CA ARG A 95 9.82 1.21 -13.44
C ARG A 95 10.87 2.14 -14.05
N LEU A 96 10.54 2.82 -15.16
CA LEU A 96 11.45 3.77 -15.81
C LEU A 96 11.74 4.99 -14.92
N ARG A 97 10.77 5.46 -14.13
CA ARG A 97 10.91 6.64 -13.25
C ARG A 97 11.75 6.36 -12.01
N MET A 98 11.91 5.09 -11.61
CA MET A 98 12.68 4.68 -10.44
C MET A 98 13.97 3.93 -10.82
N GLN A 99 14.33 3.91 -12.12
CA GLN A 99 15.55 3.24 -12.60
C GLN A 99 16.84 3.76 -11.97
N GLU A 100 16.87 5.03 -11.58
CA GLU A 100 18.02 5.62 -10.88
C GLU A 100 18.36 4.91 -9.57
N HIS A 101 17.40 4.21 -8.95
CA HIS A 101 17.59 3.46 -7.71
C HIS A 101 17.84 1.96 -7.92
N ALA A 102 17.77 1.46 -9.16
CA ALA A 102 17.85 0.02 -9.45
C ALA A 102 19.21 -0.61 -9.08
N THR A 103 20.27 0.19 -9.01
CA THR A 103 21.62 -0.25 -8.65
C THR A 103 21.98 0.04 -7.19
N ASP A 104 21.14 0.73 -6.44
CA ASP A 104 21.39 1.00 -5.02
C ASP A 104 21.07 -0.25 -4.17
N PRO A 105 22.07 -0.88 -3.50
CA PRO A 105 21.84 -2.06 -2.69
C PRO A 105 20.94 -1.82 -1.45
N GLY A 106 20.75 -0.56 -1.07
CA GLY A 106 19.85 -0.14 0.01
C GLY A 106 18.42 0.10 -0.43
N VAL A 107 18.10 -0.11 -1.73
CA VAL A 107 16.76 0.09 -2.27
C VAL A 107 16.21 -1.21 -2.86
N PHE A 108 14.95 -1.53 -2.57
CA PHE A 108 14.23 -2.61 -3.22
C PHE A 108 12.89 -2.11 -3.75
N ILE A 109 12.59 -2.37 -5.02
CA ILE A 109 11.34 -1.94 -5.66
C ILE A 109 10.58 -3.16 -6.16
N ARG A 110 9.32 -3.30 -5.74
CA ARG A 110 8.40 -4.34 -6.21
C ARG A 110 7.15 -3.70 -6.77
N SER A 111 6.87 -3.94 -8.05
CA SER A 111 5.61 -3.57 -8.68
C SER A 111 4.60 -4.72 -8.55
N ILE A 112 3.36 -4.39 -8.20
CA ILE A 112 2.24 -5.32 -8.11
C ILE A 112 1.19 -4.89 -9.14
N PRO A 113 0.83 -5.75 -10.11
CA PRO A 113 -0.22 -5.43 -11.08
C PRO A 113 -1.61 -5.52 -10.46
N THR A 114 -2.51 -4.60 -10.82
CA THR A 114 -3.92 -4.63 -10.41
C THR A 114 -4.70 -5.71 -11.18
N ARG A 115 -4.56 -6.97 -10.83
CA ARG A 115 -5.14 -8.13 -11.56
C ARG A 115 -6.66 -8.25 -11.48
N GLY A 116 -7.40 -7.20 -11.16
CA GLY A 116 -8.88 -7.22 -11.16
C GLY A 116 -9.54 -8.01 -10.01
N VAL A 117 -8.76 -8.58 -9.09
CA VAL A 117 -9.29 -9.29 -7.92
C VAL A 117 -9.55 -8.28 -6.81
N LYS A 118 -10.82 -8.05 -6.45
CA LYS A 118 -11.20 -7.23 -5.30
C LYS A 118 -10.47 -7.74 -4.05
N GLY A 119 -9.75 -6.85 -3.36
CA GLY A 119 -9.05 -7.16 -2.11
C GLY A 119 -7.68 -7.80 -2.26
N GLY A 120 -7.39 -8.56 -3.32
CA GLY A 120 -6.10 -9.26 -3.51
C GLY A 120 -4.90 -8.30 -3.63
N LEU A 121 -5.10 -7.15 -4.25
CA LEU A 121 -4.07 -6.13 -4.37
C LEU A 121 -3.68 -5.53 -3.02
N SER A 122 -4.69 -5.17 -2.22
CA SER A 122 -4.48 -4.61 -0.88
C SER A 122 -3.78 -5.63 0.02
N LEU A 123 -4.19 -6.88 -0.04
CA LEU A 123 -3.57 -7.98 0.69
C LEU A 123 -2.09 -8.14 0.36
N ALA A 124 -1.75 -8.26 -0.94
CA ALA A 124 -0.37 -8.42 -1.38
C ALA A 124 0.51 -7.23 -0.97
N ALA A 125 0.01 -5.99 -1.13
CA ALA A 125 0.74 -4.78 -0.75
C ALA A 125 1.04 -4.72 0.75
N ILE A 126 0.05 -5.05 1.58
CA ILE A 126 0.20 -5.05 3.04
C ILE A 126 1.13 -6.17 3.49
N ALA A 127 0.97 -7.39 2.95
CA ALA A 127 1.83 -8.53 3.28
C ALA A 127 3.29 -8.27 2.87
N MET A 128 3.53 -7.60 1.74
CA MET A 128 4.87 -7.20 1.33
C MET A 128 5.47 -6.14 2.24
N ALA A 129 4.67 -5.19 2.74
CA ALA A 129 5.16 -4.21 3.70
C ALA A 129 5.64 -4.87 5.00
N GLU A 130 4.91 -5.87 5.52
CA GLU A 130 5.36 -6.69 6.66
C GLU A 130 6.66 -7.46 6.34
N ALA A 131 6.75 -8.03 5.13
CA ALA A 131 7.95 -8.75 4.71
C ALA A 131 9.19 -7.84 4.64
N PHE A 132 9.06 -6.63 4.08
CA PHE A 132 10.17 -5.68 4.01
C PHE A 132 10.62 -5.21 5.39
N ASP A 133 9.70 -5.05 6.34
CA ASP A 133 10.05 -4.77 7.73
C ASP A 133 10.90 -5.91 8.31
N ALA A 134 10.48 -7.16 8.14
CA ALA A 134 11.23 -8.34 8.57
C ALA A 134 12.61 -8.46 7.89
N PHE A 135 12.74 -8.04 6.63
CA PHE A 135 14.02 -8.02 5.89
C PHE A 135 14.93 -6.85 6.29
N GLY A 136 14.48 -5.99 7.23
CA GLY A 136 15.28 -4.92 7.80
C GLY A 136 15.34 -3.65 6.94
N TYR A 137 14.29 -3.34 6.20
CA TYR A 137 14.10 -2.03 5.61
C TYR A 137 13.54 -1.06 6.64
N ASP A 138 14.09 0.16 6.67
CA ASP A 138 13.72 1.19 7.66
C ASP A 138 12.49 1.98 7.22
N LYS A 139 12.37 2.22 5.92
CA LYS A 139 11.30 2.98 5.27
C LYS A 139 10.66 2.11 4.18
N ILE A 140 9.34 1.98 4.25
CA ILE A 140 8.57 1.22 3.27
C ILE A 140 7.56 2.16 2.64
N LEU A 141 7.75 2.46 1.36
CA LEU A 141 6.90 3.36 0.60
C LEU A 141 5.89 2.53 -0.19
N VAL A 142 4.60 2.81 -0.01
CA VAL A 142 3.53 2.16 -0.77
C VAL A 142 2.90 3.22 -1.66
N GLU A 143 3.09 3.08 -2.97
CA GLU A 143 2.56 4.01 -3.97
C GLU A 143 1.35 3.40 -4.68
N THR A 144 0.24 4.15 -4.74
CA THR A 144 -0.95 3.79 -5.51
C THR A 144 -1.11 4.70 -6.74
N VAL A 145 -1.70 4.17 -7.80
CA VAL A 145 -1.83 4.89 -9.10
C VAL A 145 -3.10 5.71 -9.20
N GLY A 146 -4.13 5.34 -8.45
CA GLY A 146 -5.46 5.92 -8.58
C GLY A 146 -6.11 6.33 -7.26
N VAL A 147 -7.41 6.50 -7.31
CA VAL A 147 -8.28 6.94 -6.22
C VAL A 147 -9.53 6.04 -6.16
N GLY A 148 -9.35 4.75 -5.97
CA GLY A 148 -10.43 3.78 -5.79
C GLY A 148 -10.49 3.20 -4.39
N GLN A 149 -11.47 2.34 -4.12
CA GLN A 149 -11.66 1.74 -2.79
C GLN A 149 -10.46 0.86 -2.37
N ALA A 150 -9.83 0.15 -3.32
CA ALA A 150 -8.65 -0.68 -3.04
C ALA A 150 -7.44 0.16 -2.59
N GLU A 151 -7.30 1.37 -3.14
CA GLU A 151 -6.27 2.32 -2.74
C GLU A 151 -6.49 2.85 -1.33
N VAL A 152 -7.76 3.11 -0.95
CA VAL A 152 -8.11 3.51 0.42
C VAL A 152 -7.77 2.40 1.41
N ASP A 153 -8.10 1.15 1.11
CA ASP A 153 -7.77 0.00 1.98
C ASP A 153 -6.25 -0.14 2.19
N VAL A 154 -5.45 0.03 1.12
CA VAL A 154 -3.98 0.02 1.22
C VAL A 154 -3.47 1.17 2.09
N MET A 155 -4.06 2.37 1.92
CA MET A 155 -3.64 3.53 2.71
C MET A 155 -3.93 3.34 4.20
N HIS A 156 -5.06 2.72 4.57
CA HIS A 156 -5.34 2.40 5.97
C HIS A 156 -4.32 1.46 6.62
N ALA A 157 -3.51 0.76 5.82
CA ALA A 157 -2.43 -0.08 6.31
C ALA A 157 -1.12 0.70 6.56
N ALA A 158 -1.01 1.92 6.09
CA ALA A 158 0.18 2.76 6.28
C ALA A 158 0.20 3.41 7.68
N HIS A 159 1.41 3.67 8.19
CA HIS A 159 1.60 4.46 9.40
C HIS A 159 1.42 5.96 9.13
N THR A 160 1.88 6.44 7.96
CA THR A 160 1.75 7.83 7.52
C THR A 160 1.16 7.85 6.12
N ILE A 161 0.12 8.65 5.91
CA ILE A 161 -0.56 8.79 4.62
C ILE A 161 -0.23 10.17 4.03
N VAL A 162 0.41 10.16 2.87
CA VAL A 162 0.76 11.34 2.09
C VAL A 162 -0.17 11.47 0.90
N VAL A 163 -0.98 12.52 0.88
CA VAL A 163 -1.91 12.80 -0.22
C VAL A 163 -1.30 13.84 -1.15
N VAL A 164 -1.01 13.45 -2.39
CA VAL A 164 -0.32 14.31 -3.37
C VAL A 164 -1.32 14.96 -4.32
N THR A 165 -1.32 16.29 -4.33
CA THR A 165 -2.10 17.13 -5.24
C THR A 165 -1.18 17.92 -6.17
N MET A 166 -1.76 18.70 -7.09
CA MET A 166 -1.01 19.60 -7.98
C MET A 166 -1.81 20.87 -8.25
N PRO A 167 -1.17 21.96 -8.73
CA PRO A 167 -1.85 23.18 -9.17
C PRO A 167 -2.91 22.92 -10.22
N GLY A 168 -4.04 23.62 -10.13
CA GLY A 168 -5.13 23.52 -11.09
C GLY A 168 -6.09 22.34 -10.89
N ALA A 169 -5.91 21.54 -9.83
CA ALA A 169 -6.70 20.34 -9.56
C ALA A 169 -8.00 20.58 -8.76
N GLY A 170 -8.62 21.76 -8.87
CA GLY A 170 -9.80 22.11 -8.06
C GLY A 170 -10.96 21.11 -8.17
N ASP A 171 -11.32 20.71 -9.38
CA ASP A 171 -12.38 19.72 -9.62
C ASP A 171 -11.94 18.30 -9.22
N ASP A 172 -10.69 17.96 -9.45
CA ASP A 172 -10.11 16.66 -9.05
C ASP A 172 -10.05 16.52 -7.51
N ILE A 173 -9.76 17.62 -6.79
CA ILE A 173 -9.80 17.63 -5.32
C ILE A 173 -11.22 17.37 -4.81
N GLN A 174 -12.25 17.90 -5.48
CA GLN A 174 -13.65 17.60 -5.15
C GLN A 174 -13.96 16.11 -5.36
N ALA A 175 -13.46 15.50 -6.44
CA ALA A 175 -13.61 14.06 -6.68
C ALA A 175 -12.87 13.19 -5.65
N LEU A 176 -11.74 13.69 -5.10
CA LEU A 176 -10.96 13.03 -4.06
C LEU A 176 -11.57 13.15 -2.64
N LYS A 177 -12.51 14.09 -2.42
CA LYS A 177 -13.10 14.30 -1.07
C LYS A 177 -13.75 13.04 -0.50
N ALA A 178 -14.23 12.12 -1.33
CA ALA A 178 -14.81 10.86 -0.87
C ALA A 178 -13.70 9.81 -0.59
N GLY A 179 -13.16 9.81 0.62
CA GLY A 179 -12.31 8.76 1.19
C GLY A 179 -10.84 9.14 1.37
N VAL A 180 -10.10 9.46 0.30
CA VAL A 180 -8.63 9.66 0.37
C VAL A 180 -8.24 10.97 1.05
N MET A 181 -9.00 12.05 0.83
CA MET A 181 -8.73 13.34 1.46
C MET A 181 -9.06 13.37 2.96
N GLU A 182 -9.94 12.49 3.42
CA GLU A 182 -10.31 12.40 4.83
C GLU A 182 -9.19 11.75 5.67
N ILE A 183 -8.43 10.83 5.07
CA ILE A 183 -7.46 10.00 5.79
C ILE A 183 -6.01 10.50 5.73
N GLY A 184 -5.75 11.64 5.06
CA GLY A 184 -4.40 12.19 4.89
C GLY A 184 -3.79 12.70 6.19
N ASP A 185 -2.57 12.27 6.50
CA ASP A 185 -1.77 12.82 7.59
C ASP A 185 -0.91 14.00 7.12
N ILE A 186 -0.52 13.98 5.83
CA ILE A 186 0.26 15.04 5.18
C ILE A 186 -0.31 15.28 3.78
N TYR A 187 -0.56 16.54 3.45
CA TYR A 187 -0.99 16.97 2.12
C TYR A 187 0.18 17.62 1.38
N VAL A 188 0.40 17.21 0.15
CA VAL A 188 1.47 17.74 -0.69
C VAL A 188 0.89 18.48 -1.88
N VAL A 189 1.27 19.74 -2.05
CA VAL A 189 1.08 20.48 -3.30
C VAL A 189 2.36 20.33 -4.12
N ASN A 190 2.41 19.29 -4.95
CA ASN A 190 3.55 19.07 -5.84
C ASN A 190 3.49 20.00 -7.06
N LYS A 191 4.57 20.10 -7.82
CA LYS A 191 4.72 21.08 -8.91
C LYS A 191 4.54 22.53 -8.43
N SER A 192 5.08 22.83 -7.23
CA SER A 192 4.95 24.14 -6.60
C SER A 192 5.73 25.25 -7.32
N ASP A 193 6.51 24.89 -8.33
CA ASP A 193 7.13 25.80 -9.30
C ASP A 193 6.11 26.48 -10.23
N LYS A 194 4.86 25.99 -10.29
CA LYS A 194 3.78 26.59 -11.07
C LYS A 194 3.08 27.71 -10.28
N PRO A 195 2.65 28.81 -10.96
CA PRO A 195 2.04 29.98 -10.32
C PRO A 195 0.81 29.64 -9.46
N GLU A 196 -0.01 28.67 -9.91
CA GLU A 196 -1.28 28.31 -9.28
C GLU A 196 -1.09 27.49 -7.99
N ALA A 197 0.13 27.08 -7.66
CA ALA A 197 0.40 26.26 -6.47
C ALA A 197 -0.03 26.95 -5.17
N SER A 198 0.12 28.26 -5.09
CA SER A 198 -0.32 29.03 -3.92
C SER A 198 -1.83 28.98 -3.73
N LYS A 199 -2.61 29.02 -4.81
CA LYS A 199 -4.08 28.92 -4.76
C LYS A 199 -4.51 27.53 -4.25
N THR A 200 -3.87 26.47 -4.73
CA THR A 200 -4.15 25.10 -4.27
C THR A 200 -3.78 24.92 -2.78
N TYR A 201 -2.67 25.51 -2.35
CA TYR A 201 -2.26 25.49 -0.94
C TYR A 201 -3.29 26.17 -0.03
N GLU A 202 -3.73 27.39 -0.37
CA GLU A 202 -4.72 28.14 0.41
C GLU A 202 -6.09 27.38 0.44
N TYR A 203 -6.45 26.74 -0.66
CA TYR A 203 -7.65 25.90 -0.70
C TYR A 203 -7.56 24.73 0.29
N LEU A 204 -6.45 23.98 0.29
CA LEU A 204 -6.23 22.87 1.24
C LEU A 204 -6.21 23.36 2.68
N LYS A 205 -5.57 24.50 2.94
CA LYS A 205 -5.53 25.11 4.27
C LYS A 205 -6.94 25.46 4.76
N PHE A 206 -7.74 26.10 3.93
CA PHE A 206 -9.13 26.41 4.25
C PHE A 206 -9.96 25.15 4.51
N ALA A 207 -9.81 24.12 3.66
CA ALA A 207 -10.52 22.85 3.83
C ALA A 207 -10.15 22.12 5.13
N LEU A 208 -8.87 22.16 5.53
CA LEU A 208 -8.42 21.63 6.84
C LEU A 208 -9.03 22.43 8.01
N GLU A 209 -8.98 23.76 7.96
CA GLU A 209 -9.55 24.63 8.99
C GLU A 209 -11.07 24.45 9.15
N LYS A 210 -11.77 24.07 8.08
CA LYS A 210 -13.20 23.75 8.09
C LYS A 210 -13.52 22.31 8.50
N GLY A 211 -12.51 21.45 8.64
CA GLY A 211 -12.70 20.02 8.90
C GLY A 211 -13.32 19.26 7.72
N GLU A 212 -13.20 19.79 6.51
CA GLU A 212 -13.70 19.14 5.29
C GLU A 212 -12.75 18.03 4.80
N ILE A 213 -11.50 18.07 5.20
CA ILE A 213 -10.44 17.11 4.91
C ILE A 213 -9.58 16.90 6.16
N GLY A 214 -8.89 15.77 6.23
CA GLY A 214 -7.95 15.49 7.32
C GLY A 214 -8.66 15.30 8.66
N GLU A 215 -8.99 14.08 9.01
CA GLU A 215 -9.37 13.79 10.40
C GLU A 215 -8.15 14.07 11.31
N HIS A 216 -8.41 14.75 12.45
CA HIS A 216 -7.42 14.88 13.54
C HIS A 216 -7.24 13.53 14.25
N ARG A 217 -6.80 12.51 13.47
CA ARG A 217 -6.60 11.16 13.99
C ARG A 217 -5.39 11.15 14.92
N ASP A 218 -5.51 10.42 15.99
CA ASP A 218 -4.40 10.18 16.92
C ASP A 218 -3.83 11.47 17.56
N GLY A 219 -4.58 12.59 17.54
CA GLY A 219 -4.12 13.89 18.04
C GLY A 219 -3.05 14.55 17.16
N TRP A 220 -2.88 14.09 15.92
CA TRP A 220 -2.02 14.72 14.92
C TRP A 220 -2.79 15.80 14.14
N GLU A 221 -2.18 16.94 13.98
CA GLU A 221 -2.68 18.00 13.11
C GLU A 221 -2.07 17.84 11.70
N PRO A 222 -2.89 17.56 10.67
CA PRO A 222 -2.38 17.33 9.32
C PRO A 222 -1.59 18.52 8.79
N ARG A 223 -0.48 18.25 8.10
CA ARG A 223 0.39 19.29 7.53
C ARG A 223 0.22 19.42 6.03
N ILE A 224 0.40 20.64 5.51
CA ILE A 224 0.45 20.90 4.07
C ILE A 224 1.87 21.31 3.70
N VAL A 225 2.48 20.61 2.73
CA VAL A 225 3.84 20.86 2.25
C VAL A 225 3.82 21.19 0.76
N LYS A 226 4.52 22.24 0.35
CA LYS A 226 4.73 22.56 -1.08
C LYS A 226 6.01 21.88 -1.55
N THR A 227 5.92 21.11 -2.67
CA THR A 227 7.09 20.46 -3.26
C THR A 227 7.17 20.68 -4.76
N SER A 228 8.37 20.73 -5.30
CA SER A 228 8.62 20.49 -6.71
C SER A 228 9.59 19.32 -6.86
N ALA A 229 9.07 18.15 -7.22
CA ALA A 229 9.89 16.96 -7.39
C ALA A 229 10.95 17.13 -8.48
N VAL A 230 10.67 17.97 -9.50
CA VAL A 230 11.60 18.26 -10.60
C VAL A 230 12.72 19.19 -10.13
N MET A 231 12.37 20.27 -9.40
CA MET A 231 13.34 21.26 -8.90
C MET A 231 14.02 20.83 -7.60
N GLY A 232 13.55 19.77 -6.95
CA GLY A 232 14.09 19.31 -5.67
C GLY A 232 13.71 20.16 -4.46
N THR A 233 12.75 21.11 -4.58
CA THR A 233 12.35 21.99 -3.48
C THR A 233 11.28 21.36 -2.59
N GLY A 234 11.28 21.70 -1.29
CA GLY A 234 10.30 21.22 -0.30
C GLY A 234 10.45 19.74 0.11
N LEU A 235 11.46 19.02 -0.42
CA LEU A 235 11.65 17.59 -0.14
C LEU A 235 12.13 17.36 1.30
N GLU A 236 13.01 18.19 1.83
CA GLU A 236 13.47 18.10 3.22
C GLU A 236 12.33 18.33 4.21
N GLU A 237 11.48 19.31 3.94
CA GLU A 237 10.29 19.61 4.74
C GLU A 237 9.31 18.42 4.72
N LEU A 238 9.08 17.81 3.55
CA LEU A 238 8.23 16.63 3.41
C LEU A 238 8.79 15.45 4.22
N VAL A 239 10.08 15.16 4.08
CA VAL A 239 10.73 14.07 4.84
C VAL A 239 10.65 14.36 6.35
N ALA A 240 10.91 15.58 6.78
CA ALA A 240 10.79 15.97 8.18
C ALA A 240 9.34 15.80 8.69
N ALA A 241 8.34 16.21 7.92
CA ALA A 241 6.93 16.03 8.29
C ALA A 241 6.55 14.54 8.46
N MET A 242 7.04 13.65 7.58
CA MET A 242 6.82 12.20 7.70
C MET A 242 7.50 11.63 8.96
N GLU A 243 8.74 12.04 9.25
CA GLU A 243 9.47 11.58 10.44
C GLU A 243 8.84 12.12 11.73
N ASP A 244 8.35 13.37 11.72
CA ASP A 244 7.65 13.99 12.85
C ASP A 244 6.35 13.26 13.15
N HIS A 245 5.56 12.96 12.13
CA HIS A 245 4.32 12.20 12.28
C HIS A 245 4.59 10.81 12.87
N TYR A 246 5.60 10.10 12.38
CA TYR A 246 5.95 8.78 12.93
C TYR A 246 6.44 8.86 14.39
N ARG A 247 7.19 9.90 14.75
CA ARG A 247 7.57 10.16 16.16
C ARG A 247 6.35 10.45 17.03
N HIS A 248 5.40 11.24 16.53
CA HIS A 248 4.15 11.50 17.21
C HIS A 248 3.35 10.22 17.47
N LEU A 249 3.20 9.34 16.46
CA LEU A 249 2.50 8.06 16.61
C LEU A 249 3.15 7.17 17.69
N LYS A 250 4.49 7.15 17.74
CA LYS A 250 5.21 6.41 18.79
C LYS A 250 4.98 7.01 20.18
N ALA A 251 5.06 8.33 20.30
CA ALA A 251 4.92 9.02 21.59
C ALA A 251 3.50 8.95 22.15
N SER A 252 2.47 8.99 21.28
CA SER A 252 1.06 8.92 21.67
C SER A 252 0.54 7.49 21.91
N GLY A 253 1.32 6.44 21.57
CA GLY A 253 0.86 5.05 21.58
C GLY A 253 -0.08 4.70 20.41
N SER A 254 -0.31 5.62 19.48
CA SER A 254 -1.21 5.42 18.35
C SER A 254 -0.63 4.53 17.27
N LEU A 255 0.71 4.35 17.24
CA LEU A 255 1.38 3.43 16.34
C LEU A 255 0.85 2.00 16.51
N GLU A 256 0.73 1.54 17.76
CA GLU A 256 0.21 0.20 18.06
C GLU A 256 -1.23 0.03 17.59
N LYS A 257 -2.08 1.05 17.72
CA LYS A 257 -3.46 1.04 17.21
C LYS A 257 -3.48 0.87 15.70
N ARG A 258 -2.62 1.59 14.95
CA ARG A 258 -2.50 1.48 13.50
C ARG A 258 -1.98 0.10 13.07
N VAL A 259 -0.98 -0.45 13.77
CA VAL A 259 -0.49 -1.83 13.54
C VAL A 259 -1.58 -2.86 13.76
N ASN A 260 -2.33 -2.76 14.86
CA ASN A 260 -3.43 -3.67 15.17
C ASN A 260 -4.59 -3.56 14.15
N SER A 261 -4.88 -2.36 13.65
CA SER A 261 -5.87 -2.15 12.58
C SER A 261 -5.42 -2.80 11.27
N ARG A 262 -4.14 -2.68 10.90
CA ARG A 262 -3.53 -3.34 9.75
C ARG A 262 -3.61 -4.85 9.87
N ARG A 263 -3.31 -5.43 11.03
CA ARG A 263 -3.41 -6.88 11.27
C ARG A 263 -4.85 -7.39 11.13
N ARG A 264 -5.83 -6.64 11.65
CA ARG A 264 -7.25 -6.98 11.46
C ARG A 264 -7.67 -6.91 9.99
N LEU A 265 -7.17 -5.92 9.26
CA LEU A 265 -7.42 -5.81 7.81
C LEU A 265 -6.80 -7.00 7.07
N LEU A 266 -5.56 -7.39 7.37
CA LEU A 266 -4.90 -8.57 6.82
C LEU A 266 -5.72 -9.84 7.07
N LEU A 267 -6.15 -10.07 8.31
CA LEU A 267 -6.98 -11.23 8.65
C LEU A 267 -8.24 -11.28 7.80
N ARG A 268 -8.97 -10.15 7.70
CA ARG A 268 -10.18 -10.07 6.88
C ARG A 268 -9.89 -10.40 5.41
N LEU A 269 -8.86 -9.78 4.84
CA LEU A 269 -8.52 -9.96 3.43
C LEU A 269 -8.06 -11.39 3.11
N TYR A 270 -7.31 -12.05 4.00
CA TYR A 270 -6.93 -13.45 3.84
C TYR A 270 -8.14 -14.38 3.91
N VAL A 271 -9.03 -14.19 4.88
CA VAL A 271 -10.25 -14.98 5.01
C VAL A 271 -11.12 -14.82 3.76
N GLU A 272 -11.37 -13.59 3.30
CA GLU A 272 -12.14 -13.30 2.09
C GLU A 272 -11.51 -13.95 0.84
N ALA A 273 -10.18 -13.89 0.69
CA ALA A 273 -9.49 -14.47 -0.45
C ALA A 273 -9.55 -16.01 -0.46
N ILE A 274 -9.25 -16.66 0.67
CA ILE A 274 -9.29 -18.11 0.79
C ILE A 274 -10.71 -18.64 0.57
N LEU A 275 -11.71 -17.98 1.16
CA LEU A 275 -13.12 -18.34 0.96
C LEU A 275 -13.53 -18.21 -0.51
N SER A 276 -13.17 -17.09 -1.15
CA SER A 276 -13.50 -16.82 -2.55
C SER A 276 -12.89 -17.87 -3.49
N GLU A 277 -11.63 -18.24 -3.27
CA GLU A 277 -10.95 -19.27 -4.05
C GLU A 277 -11.58 -20.64 -3.85
N THR A 278 -11.85 -21.04 -2.59
CA THR A 278 -12.48 -22.34 -2.28
C THR A 278 -13.88 -22.43 -2.89
N VAL A 279 -14.69 -21.36 -2.75
CA VAL A 279 -16.03 -21.30 -3.39
C VAL A 279 -15.91 -21.42 -4.91
N GLY A 280 -14.97 -20.69 -5.53
CA GLY A 280 -14.73 -20.75 -6.98
C GLY A 280 -14.40 -22.17 -7.44
N ASN A 281 -13.50 -22.86 -6.77
CA ASN A 281 -13.08 -24.22 -7.09
C ASN A 281 -14.24 -25.24 -6.94
N VAL A 282 -15.01 -25.14 -5.85
CA VAL A 282 -16.18 -26.00 -5.62
C VAL A 282 -17.25 -25.76 -6.68
N VAL A 283 -17.57 -24.50 -7.01
CA VAL A 283 -18.56 -24.17 -8.04
C VAL A 283 -18.12 -24.69 -9.41
N LEU A 284 -16.86 -24.48 -9.80
CA LEU A 284 -16.33 -24.99 -11.09
C LEU A 284 -16.37 -26.51 -11.18
N SER A 285 -16.18 -27.25 -10.08
CA SER A 285 -16.28 -28.71 -10.06
C SER A 285 -17.71 -29.22 -10.31
N LYS A 286 -18.74 -28.37 -10.14
CA LYS A 286 -20.16 -28.68 -10.23
C LYS A 286 -20.84 -28.30 -11.56
N GLU A 287 -20.11 -27.90 -12.59
CA GLU A 287 -20.68 -27.49 -13.89
C GLU A 287 -21.70 -28.47 -14.52
N LYS A 288 -21.76 -29.69 -14.03
CA LYS A 288 -22.72 -30.73 -14.50
C LYS A 288 -24.08 -30.72 -13.79
N ASP A 289 -24.30 -29.88 -12.78
CA ASP A 289 -25.50 -29.91 -11.93
C ASP A 289 -26.62 -28.92 -12.37
N ALA A 290 -26.70 -28.58 -13.65
CA ALA A 290 -27.59 -27.57 -14.22
C ALA A 290 -29.12 -27.84 -14.06
N GLY A 291 -29.55 -28.94 -13.40
CA GLY A 291 -30.95 -29.30 -13.19
C GLY A 291 -31.49 -29.13 -11.77
N LYS A 292 -30.66 -28.75 -10.78
CA LYS A 292 -31.09 -28.63 -9.37
C LYS A 292 -31.78 -27.29 -9.11
N ARG A 293 -32.68 -27.27 -8.12
CA ARG A 293 -33.22 -26.00 -7.62
C ARG A 293 -32.08 -25.17 -7.00
N LEU A 294 -32.03 -23.86 -7.28
CA LEU A 294 -30.98 -22.98 -6.86
C LEU A 294 -30.68 -23.07 -5.34
N GLY A 295 -31.74 -23.15 -4.49
CA GLY A 295 -31.57 -23.26 -3.04
C GLY A 295 -30.89 -24.55 -2.59
N ASP A 296 -31.14 -25.65 -3.26
CA ASP A 296 -30.51 -26.95 -2.94
C ASP A 296 -29.05 -26.95 -3.41
N ALA A 297 -28.78 -26.40 -4.60
CA ALA A 297 -27.42 -26.22 -5.11
C ALA A 297 -26.57 -25.35 -4.20
N ILE A 298 -27.11 -24.24 -3.68
CA ILE A 298 -26.40 -23.37 -2.72
C ILE A 298 -26.05 -24.12 -1.43
N LYS A 299 -27.02 -24.86 -0.83
CA LYS A 299 -26.80 -25.62 0.41
C LYS A 299 -25.69 -26.64 0.25
N GLU A 300 -25.74 -27.41 -0.84
CA GLU A 300 -24.74 -28.43 -1.16
C GLU A 300 -23.36 -27.80 -1.40
N THR A 301 -23.30 -26.71 -2.15
CA THR A 301 -22.05 -25.98 -2.38
C THR A 301 -21.43 -25.46 -1.07
N LEU A 302 -22.24 -24.87 -0.18
CA LEU A 302 -21.76 -24.43 1.14
C LEU A 302 -21.25 -25.61 1.99
N SER A 303 -21.92 -26.76 1.97
CA SER A 303 -21.47 -27.97 2.67
C SER A 303 -20.10 -28.44 2.16
N ASP A 304 -19.92 -28.45 0.84
CA ASP A 304 -18.65 -28.86 0.22
C ASP A 304 -17.52 -27.89 0.52
N VAL A 305 -17.79 -26.57 0.47
CA VAL A 305 -16.84 -25.52 0.87
C VAL A 305 -16.37 -25.71 2.31
N ILE A 306 -17.31 -25.96 3.25
CA ILE A 306 -16.97 -26.24 4.65
C ILE A 306 -16.09 -27.49 4.76
N SER A 307 -16.42 -28.56 4.01
CA SER A 307 -15.64 -29.79 3.99
C SER A 307 -14.21 -29.57 3.47
N GLU A 308 -14.05 -28.81 2.37
CA GLU A 308 -12.74 -28.49 1.80
C GLU A 308 -11.90 -27.63 2.75
N LEU A 309 -12.51 -26.60 3.36
CA LEU A 309 -11.83 -25.78 4.36
C LEU A 309 -11.39 -26.60 5.58
N SER A 310 -12.23 -27.52 6.06
CA SER A 310 -11.90 -28.37 7.20
C SER A 310 -10.75 -29.34 6.94
N LYS A 311 -10.53 -29.75 5.68
CA LYS A 311 -9.38 -30.57 5.28
C LYS A 311 -8.08 -29.76 5.14
N ALA A 312 -8.20 -28.48 4.78
CA ALA A 312 -7.06 -27.60 4.56
C ALA A 312 -6.52 -26.97 5.85
N LEU A 313 -7.34 -26.88 6.89
CA LEU A 313 -6.92 -26.37 8.21
C LEU A 313 -6.25 -27.50 9.00
N PRO A 314 -5.10 -27.22 9.65
CA PRO A 314 -4.36 -28.20 10.45
C PRO A 314 -5.13 -28.67 11.69
#